data_73c2760318ec1e2223a26af38bb1a7fd
#
_entry.id   73c2760318ec1e2223a26af38bb1a7fd
#
_cell.length_a   1.000
_cell.length_b   1.000
_cell.length_c   1.000
_cell.angle_alpha   90.00
_cell.angle_beta   90.00
_cell.angle_gamma   90.00
#
_symmetry.space_group_name_H-M   'P 1'
#
loop_
_entity.id
_entity.type
_entity.pdbx_description
1 polymer ?
#
loop_
_entity_poly.entity_id
_entity_poly.type
_entity_poly.pdbx_seq_one_letter_code
_entity_poly.pdbx_strand_id
1 'polypeptide(L)'
;MKPLLIAHRGDAVNFPENTIKAFKSAFEKGADGIEFDVHLDKDENVIVVHDYLFDENKKYPLLEDVLKQFGQKGRLEIEIKSLTPTCVAKVGKLIREYKLSNFEITSSVLPLFPYIKKEFPKTKIGLIFNEKLLSEWMTKKFIEELFVSYMKLTGANVFHISLDYWSDNLITIMHENNFLTHTHLKDTDLEKYERVLELKIDQCTFDDITLLKKI
;
A
#
# COMPACT_ATOMS: atom_id res chain seq x y z
N MET A 1 9.73 6.82 -16.67
CA MET A 1 9.31 5.41 -16.50
C MET A 1 7.83 5.46 -16.14
N LYS A 2 6.98 4.55 -16.65
CA LYS A 2 5.56 4.51 -16.24
C LYS A 2 5.49 3.97 -14.79
N PRO A 3 4.73 4.61 -13.87
CA PRO A 3 4.55 4.09 -12.51
C PRO A 3 3.80 2.76 -12.54
N LEU A 4 3.98 1.93 -11.51
CA LEU A 4 3.08 0.80 -11.29
C LEU A 4 1.71 1.32 -10.86
N LEU A 5 0.65 0.82 -11.48
CA LEU A 5 -0.72 1.22 -11.22
C LEU A 5 -1.44 0.16 -10.38
N ILE A 6 -1.67 0.49 -9.12
CA ILE A 6 -2.20 -0.42 -8.11
C ILE A 6 -3.64 -0.03 -7.78
N ALA A 7 -4.58 -0.97 -7.91
CA ALA A 7 -5.98 -0.74 -7.58
C ALA A 7 -6.19 -0.81 -6.05
N HIS A 8 -6.57 0.32 -5.44
CA HIS A 8 -6.82 0.45 -4.01
C HIS A 8 -8.05 -0.35 -3.60
N ARG A 9 -7.85 -1.39 -2.79
CA ARG A 9 -8.88 -2.34 -2.35
C ARG A 9 -9.63 -3.02 -3.51
N GLY A 10 -8.95 -3.08 -4.69
CA GLY A 10 -9.52 -3.60 -5.92
C GLY A 10 -10.38 -2.59 -6.69
N ASP A 11 -11.34 -3.06 -7.46
CA ASP A 11 -12.32 -2.23 -8.21
C ASP A 11 -13.45 -1.78 -7.27
N ALA A 12 -13.14 -0.88 -6.33
CA ALA A 12 -14.05 -0.43 -5.29
C ALA A 12 -15.22 0.44 -5.81
N VAL A 13 -15.12 0.93 -7.04
CA VAL A 13 -16.21 1.68 -7.69
C VAL A 13 -17.37 0.77 -8.10
N ASN A 14 -17.06 -0.44 -8.59
CA ASN A 14 -18.07 -1.35 -9.14
C ASN A 14 -18.43 -2.50 -8.20
N PHE A 15 -17.62 -2.77 -7.19
CA PHE A 15 -17.81 -3.86 -6.23
C PHE A 15 -17.48 -3.38 -4.81
N PRO A 16 -18.00 -4.04 -3.77
CA PRO A 16 -17.55 -3.77 -2.41
C PRO A 16 -16.03 -3.92 -2.32
N GLU A 17 -15.37 -2.93 -1.70
CA GLU A 17 -13.93 -2.93 -1.47
C GLU A 17 -13.44 -4.18 -0.71
N ASN A 18 -12.16 -4.53 -0.87
CA ASN A 18 -11.54 -5.63 -0.16
C ASN A 18 -12.26 -6.99 -0.37
N THR A 19 -12.80 -7.21 -1.58
CA THR A 19 -13.45 -8.49 -1.94
C THR A 19 -12.78 -9.17 -3.12
N ILE A 20 -12.91 -10.49 -3.18
CA ILE A 20 -12.43 -11.30 -4.30
C ILE A 20 -12.98 -10.82 -5.65
N LYS A 21 -14.24 -10.34 -5.68
CA LYS A 21 -14.85 -9.79 -6.90
C LYS A 21 -14.19 -8.48 -7.34
N ALA A 22 -13.92 -7.58 -6.39
CA ALA A 22 -13.21 -6.33 -6.65
C ALA A 22 -11.80 -6.59 -7.18
N PHE A 23 -11.07 -7.52 -6.57
CA PHE A 23 -9.70 -7.88 -6.99
C PHE A 23 -9.68 -8.50 -8.38
N LYS A 24 -10.60 -9.42 -8.66
CA LYS A 24 -10.75 -10.02 -9.98
C LYS A 24 -11.01 -8.97 -11.07
N SER A 25 -11.96 -8.07 -10.82
CA SER A 25 -12.31 -7.00 -11.75
C SER A 25 -11.13 -6.05 -12.01
N ALA A 26 -10.35 -5.71 -10.96
CA ALA A 26 -9.19 -4.85 -11.10
C ALA A 26 -8.15 -5.44 -12.09
N PHE A 27 -7.80 -6.72 -11.93
CA PHE A 27 -6.87 -7.38 -12.85
C PHE A 27 -7.45 -7.54 -14.25
N GLU A 28 -8.74 -7.88 -14.40
CA GLU A 28 -9.41 -7.99 -15.70
C GLU A 28 -9.44 -6.65 -16.45
N LYS A 29 -9.41 -5.54 -15.75
CA LYS A 29 -9.36 -4.19 -16.33
C LYS A 29 -7.93 -3.66 -16.54
N GLY A 30 -6.90 -4.43 -16.18
CA GLY A 30 -5.51 -4.14 -16.53
C GLY A 30 -4.72 -3.42 -15.42
N ALA A 31 -5.13 -3.48 -14.15
CA ALA A 31 -4.29 -3.03 -13.05
C ALA A 31 -3.00 -3.88 -12.98
N ASP A 32 -1.86 -3.25 -12.72
CA ASP A 32 -0.58 -3.92 -12.51
C ASP A 32 -0.56 -4.71 -11.19
N GLY A 33 -1.41 -4.30 -10.25
CA GLY A 33 -1.56 -4.92 -8.95
C GLY A 33 -2.82 -4.47 -8.21
N ILE A 34 -3.00 -5.04 -7.05
CA ILE A 34 -4.04 -4.66 -6.08
C ILE A 34 -3.41 -4.35 -4.74
N GLU A 35 -3.97 -3.39 -4.06
CA GLU A 35 -3.69 -3.11 -2.65
C GLU A 35 -4.88 -3.58 -1.82
N PHE A 36 -4.64 -4.06 -0.61
CA PHE A 36 -5.67 -4.47 0.34
C PHE A 36 -5.17 -4.52 1.78
N ASP A 37 -6.12 -4.38 2.70
CA ASP A 37 -5.89 -4.27 4.13
C ASP A 37 -6.08 -5.61 4.84
N VAL A 38 -5.21 -5.93 5.82
CA VAL A 38 -5.34 -7.17 6.60
C VAL A 38 -5.36 -6.94 8.11
N HIS A 39 -6.22 -7.72 8.77
CA HIS A 39 -6.33 -7.83 10.22
C HIS A 39 -6.34 -9.28 10.68
N LEU A 40 -6.30 -9.51 11.99
CA LEU A 40 -6.66 -10.79 12.58
C LEU A 40 -8.11 -10.75 13.07
N ASP A 41 -8.86 -11.82 12.79
CA ASP A 41 -10.14 -12.05 13.44
C ASP A 41 -9.95 -12.65 14.85
N LYS A 42 -11.05 -12.92 15.57
CA LYS A 42 -11.03 -13.52 16.91
C LYS A 42 -10.44 -14.93 16.97
N ASP A 43 -10.46 -15.66 15.85
CA ASP A 43 -9.90 -17.00 15.70
C ASP A 43 -8.46 -16.94 15.15
N GLU A 44 -7.89 -15.74 15.11
CA GLU A 44 -6.55 -15.43 14.59
C GLU A 44 -6.34 -15.78 13.11
N ASN A 45 -7.38 -15.86 12.29
CA ASN A 45 -7.22 -15.91 10.84
C ASN A 45 -6.86 -14.53 10.30
N VAL A 46 -6.04 -14.50 9.24
CA VAL A 46 -5.74 -13.24 8.53
C VAL A 46 -6.87 -12.95 7.56
N ILE A 47 -7.68 -11.97 7.91
CA ILE A 47 -8.85 -11.51 7.13
C ILE A 47 -8.53 -10.23 6.37
N VAL A 48 -9.27 -9.99 5.26
CA VAL A 48 -9.11 -8.81 4.41
C VAL A 48 -10.25 -7.84 4.69
N VAL A 49 -9.94 -6.74 5.39
CA VAL A 49 -10.88 -5.69 5.78
C VAL A 49 -10.13 -4.42 6.15
N HIS A 50 -10.69 -3.25 5.82
CA HIS A 50 -10.04 -1.96 6.10
C HIS A 50 -10.18 -1.49 7.55
N ASP A 51 -11.40 -1.58 8.11
CA ASP A 51 -11.73 -0.92 9.37
C ASP A 51 -11.12 -1.62 10.58
N TYR A 52 -10.64 -0.85 11.55
CA TYR A 52 -10.15 -1.37 12.83
C TYR A 52 -11.29 -1.98 13.67
N LEU A 53 -12.49 -1.40 13.55
CA LEU A 53 -13.71 -1.90 14.19
C LEU A 53 -14.60 -2.54 13.14
N PHE A 54 -14.36 -3.79 12.84
CA PHE A 54 -15.13 -4.59 11.91
C PHE A 54 -16.12 -5.51 12.64
N ASP A 55 -17.22 -5.88 11.97
CA ASP A 55 -18.21 -6.81 12.49
C ASP A 55 -17.66 -8.24 12.48
N GLU A 56 -17.34 -8.77 13.65
CA GLU A 56 -16.79 -10.13 13.81
C GLU A 56 -17.77 -11.27 13.39
N ASN A 57 -19.05 -10.95 13.22
CA ASN A 57 -20.04 -11.92 12.72
C ASN A 57 -20.12 -11.95 11.19
N LYS A 58 -19.54 -10.97 10.51
CA LYS A 58 -19.47 -10.91 9.06
C LYS A 58 -18.33 -11.77 8.53
N LYS A 59 -18.56 -12.47 7.41
CA LYS A 59 -17.49 -13.19 6.71
C LYS A 59 -16.72 -12.23 5.80
N TYR A 60 -15.43 -12.14 6.06
CA TYR A 60 -14.47 -11.42 5.22
C TYR A 60 -13.64 -12.42 4.39
N PRO A 61 -13.08 -12.02 3.24
CA PRO A 61 -12.12 -12.85 2.53
C PRO A 61 -10.92 -13.17 3.44
N LEU A 62 -10.40 -14.38 3.34
CA LEU A 62 -9.13 -14.72 3.98
C LEU A 62 -7.96 -14.30 3.09
N LEU A 63 -6.84 -13.88 3.69
CA LEU A 63 -5.60 -13.63 2.94
C LEU A 63 -5.21 -14.85 2.11
N GLU A 64 -5.39 -16.05 2.66
CA GLU A 64 -5.14 -17.31 1.97
C GLU A 64 -5.88 -17.39 0.63
N ASP A 65 -7.17 -17.02 0.59
CA ASP A 65 -7.99 -17.04 -0.63
C ASP A 65 -7.49 -16.02 -1.66
N VAL A 66 -7.03 -14.86 -1.21
CA VAL A 66 -6.43 -13.83 -2.08
C VAL A 66 -5.12 -14.34 -2.67
N LEU A 67 -4.22 -14.87 -1.86
CA LEU A 67 -2.93 -15.40 -2.32
C LEU A 67 -3.11 -16.54 -3.32
N LYS A 68 -4.04 -17.46 -3.06
CA LYS A 68 -4.36 -18.59 -3.92
C LYS A 68 -4.87 -18.16 -5.31
N GLN A 69 -5.71 -17.12 -5.36
CA GLN A 69 -6.35 -16.68 -6.58
C GLN A 69 -5.53 -15.65 -7.38
N PHE A 70 -4.77 -14.79 -6.69
CA PHE A 70 -4.14 -13.62 -7.30
C PHE A 70 -2.62 -13.55 -7.12
N GLY A 71 -2.01 -14.40 -6.31
CA GLY A 71 -0.58 -14.37 -6.01
C GLY A 71 0.35 -14.46 -7.22
N GLN A 72 -0.15 -14.96 -8.36
CA GLN A 72 0.61 -15.05 -9.62
C GLN A 72 0.09 -14.12 -10.73
N LYS A 73 -0.90 -13.25 -10.43
CA LYS A 73 -1.52 -12.39 -11.45
C LYS A 73 -0.86 -11.03 -11.61
N GLY A 74 -0.31 -10.49 -10.53
CA GLY A 74 0.30 -9.17 -10.52
C GLY A 74 0.88 -8.84 -9.17
N ARG A 75 1.12 -7.56 -8.93
CA ARG A 75 1.62 -7.04 -7.65
C ARG A 75 0.55 -7.13 -6.58
N LEU A 76 0.91 -7.61 -5.40
CA LEU A 76 0.06 -7.52 -4.21
C LEU A 76 0.69 -6.55 -3.20
N GLU A 77 0.00 -5.47 -2.86
CA GLU A 77 0.37 -4.58 -1.77
C GLU A 77 -0.51 -4.91 -0.57
N ILE A 78 0.11 -5.35 0.53
CA ILE A 78 -0.57 -5.89 1.70
C ILE A 78 -0.36 -4.92 2.86
N GLU A 79 -1.37 -4.09 3.18
CA GLU A 79 -1.33 -3.22 4.34
C GLU A 79 -1.65 -4.00 5.60
N ILE A 80 -0.68 -4.12 6.52
CA ILE A 80 -0.92 -4.68 7.84
C ILE A 80 -1.41 -3.58 8.76
N LYS A 81 -2.71 -3.61 9.07
CA LYS A 81 -3.39 -2.65 9.96
C LYS A 81 -3.54 -3.18 11.39
N SER A 82 -3.47 -4.47 11.57
CA SER A 82 -3.52 -5.07 12.92
C SER A 82 -2.42 -4.51 13.82
N LEU A 83 -2.76 -4.22 15.08
CA LEU A 83 -1.83 -3.64 16.05
C LEU A 83 -0.89 -4.67 16.68
N THR A 84 -0.97 -5.94 16.29
CA THR A 84 -0.20 -7.01 16.92
C THR A 84 0.87 -7.61 16.02
N PRO A 85 2.07 -7.90 16.54
CA PRO A 85 3.13 -8.61 15.79
C PRO A 85 2.72 -9.99 15.28
N THR A 86 1.74 -10.63 15.93
CA THR A 86 1.19 -11.93 15.51
C THR A 86 0.65 -11.88 14.09
N CYS A 87 -0.01 -10.77 13.70
CA CYS A 87 -0.49 -10.58 12.33
C CYS A 87 0.68 -10.61 11.32
N VAL A 88 1.78 -9.91 11.62
CA VAL A 88 2.99 -9.89 10.78
C VAL A 88 3.53 -11.30 10.55
N ALA A 89 3.66 -12.09 11.62
CA ALA A 89 4.16 -13.45 11.53
C ALA A 89 3.24 -14.39 10.72
N LYS A 90 1.92 -14.26 10.89
CA LYS A 90 0.93 -15.05 10.14
C LYS A 90 0.89 -14.68 8.66
N VAL A 91 0.95 -13.39 8.33
CA VAL A 91 1.09 -12.92 6.94
C VAL A 91 2.37 -13.50 6.32
N GLY A 92 3.49 -13.43 7.02
CA GLY A 92 4.77 -13.98 6.52
C GLY A 92 4.71 -15.50 6.31
N LYS A 93 4.05 -16.24 7.21
CA LYS A 93 3.82 -17.67 7.05
C LYS A 93 3.05 -17.98 5.76
N LEU A 94 1.91 -17.31 5.54
CA LEU A 94 1.08 -17.50 4.35
C LEU A 94 1.84 -17.14 3.06
N ILE A 95 2.57 -16.02 3.05
CA ILE A 95 3.38 -15.61 1.90
C ILE A 95 4.39 -16.69 1.51
N ARG A 96 5.05 -17.32 2.49
CA ARG A 96 5.99 -18.44 2.22
C ARG A 96 5.27 -19.70 1.72
N GLU A 97 4.14 -20.06 2.32
CA GLU A 97 3.34 -21.23 1.92
C GLU A 97 2.87 -21.13 0.46
N TYR A 98 2.38 -19.94 0.07
CA TYR A 98 1.90 -19.66 -1.29
C TYR A 98 3.01 -19.22 -2.25
N LYS A 99 4.28 -19.14 -1.79
CA LYS A 99 5.47 -18.76 -2.57
C LYS A 99 5.27 -17.44 -3.32
N LEU A 100 4.63 -16.47 -2.65
CA LEU A 100 4.41 -15.14 -3.23
C LEU A 100 5.77 -14.47 -3.48
N SER A 101 5.97 -13.92 -4.66
CA SER A 101 7.25 -13.29 -5.06
C SER A 101 7.10 -11.80 -5.44
N ASN A 102 5.94 -11.39 -5.94
CA ASN A 102 5.69 -10.01 -6.37
C ASN A 102 4.74 -9.32 -5.39
N PHE A 103 5.32 -8.79 -4.29
CA PHE A 103 4.52 -8.13 -3.26
C PHE A 103 5.28 -7.01 -2.56
N GLU A 104 4.54 -6.20 -1.85
CA GLU A 104 5.01 -5.20 -0.89
C GLU A 104 4.23 -5.37 0.41
N ILE A 105 4.89 -5.18 1.53
CA ILE A 105 4.23 -5.07 2.83
C ILE A 105 4.20 -3.61 3.21
N THR A 106 3.01 -3.08 3.46
CA THR A 106 2.83 -1.70 3.88
C THR A 106 2.23 -1.62 5.28
N SER A 107 2.45 -0.53 5.97
CA SER A 107 1.76 -0.22 7.21
C SER A 107 1.84 1.27 7.54
N SER A 108 0.82 1.78 8.25
CA SER A 108 0.84 3.06 8.96
C SER A 108 1.14 2.91 10.46
N VAL A 109 1.27 1.68 10.95
CA VAL A 109 1.45 1.34 12.37
C VAL A 109 2.95 1.28 12.71
N LEU A 110 3.53 2.40 13.12
CA LEU A 110 4.98 2.52 13.37
C LEU A 110 5.57 1.43 14.28
N PRO A 111 4.93 1.03 15.40
CA PRO A 111 5.46 -0.03 16.27
C PRO A 111 5.63 -1.40 15.60
N LEU A 112 5.01 -1.65 14.44
CA LEU A 112 5.14 -2.94 13.74
C LEU A 112 6.41 -3.04 12.90
N PHE A 113 7.04 -1.93 12.51
CA PHE A 113 8.18 -1.95 11.57
C PHE A 113 9.36 -2.84 11.99
N PRO A 114 9.77 -2.91 13.28
CA PRO A 114 10.81 -3.86 13.69
C PRO A 114 10.45 -5.32 13.40
N TYR A 115 9.18 -5.68 13.56
CA TYR A 115 8.68 -7.03 13.28
C TYR A 115 8.55 -7.29 11.78
N ILE A 116 8.04 -6.30 11.02
CA ILE A 116 7.95 -6.38 9.55
C ILE A 116 9.35 -6.55 8.95
N LYS A 117 10.33 -5.76 9.37
CA LYS A 117 11.72 -5.89 8.89
C LYS A 117 12.33 -7.25 9.21
N LYS A 118 12.07 -7.77 10.40
CA LYS A 118 12.57 -9.10 10.80
C LYS A 118 11.95 -10.21 9.96
N GLU A 119 10.63 -10.12 9.68
CA GLU A 119 9.89 -11.14 8.93
C GLU A 119 10.18 -11.05 7.42
N PHE A 120 10.36 -9.83 6.87
CA PHE A 120 10.51 -9.55 5.46
C PHE A 120 11.83 -8.81 5.12
N PRO A 121 13.02 -9.35 5.44
CA PRO A 121 14.28 -8.62 5.37
C PRO A 121 14.73 -8.23 3.95
N LYS A 122 14.16 -8.86 2.91
CA LYS A 122 14.52 -8.64 1.49
C LYS A 122 13.36 -8.12 0.64
N THR A 123 12.26 -7.74 1.28
CA THR A 123 11.03 -7.30 0.60
C THR A 123 10.95 -5.79 0.56
N LYS A 124 10.19 -5.25 -0.39
CA LYS A 124 9.76 -3.85 -0.33
C LYS A 124 8.83 -3.66 0.86
N ILE A 125 9.16 -2.68 1.69
CA ILE A 125 8.39 -2.31 2.87
C ILE A 125 7.98 -0.86 2.71
N GLY A 126 6.67 -0.60 2.64
CA GLY A 126 6.10 0.72 2.50
C GLY A 126 5.70 1.31 3.86
N LEU A 127 6.10 2.56 4.08
CA LEU A 127 5.58 3.40 5.15
C LEU A 127 4.44 4.26 4.61
N ILE A 128 3.22 4.03 5.07
CA ILE A 128 2.09 4.93 4.83
C ILE A 128 2.14 6.01 5.90
N PHE A 129 2.48 7.23 5.48
CA PHE A 129 2.63 8.34 6.41
C PHE A 129 1.26 8.93 6.80
N ASN A 130 1.05 9.13 8.09
CA ASN A 130 -0.17 9.77 8.58
C ASN A 130 -0.05 11.30 8.49
N GLU A 131 -0.64 11.89 7.46
CA GLU A 131 -0.61 13.33 7.18
C GLU A 131 -1.22 14.20 8.29
N LYS A 132 -2.06 13.63 9.16
CA LYS A 132 -2.60 14.33 10.34
C LYS A 132 -1.52 14.70 11.37
N LEU A 133 -0.32 14.16 11.24
CA LEU A 133 0.84 14.55 12.05
C LEU A 133 1.47 15.89 11.59
N LEU A 134 1.13 16.34 10.36
CA LEU A 134 1.62 17.60 9.83
C LEU A 134 0.82 18.78 10.37
N SER A 135 1.50 19.91 10.62
CA SER A 135 0.91 21.12 11.17
C SER A 135 1.39 22.35 10.40
N GLU A 136 0.59 23.41 10.38
CA GLU A 136 0.84 24.65 9.62
C GLU A 136 2.17 25.36 9.96
N TRP A 137 2.68 25.19 11.19
CA TRP A 137 3.96 25.77 11.59
C TRP A 137 5.18 25.07 10.96
N MET A 138 5.01 23.87 10.40
CA MET A 138 6.09 23.09 9.82
C MET A 138 6.47 23.69 8.46
N THR A 139 7.72 24.10 8.32
CA THR A 139 8.24 24.55 7.03
C THR A 139 8.40 23.37 6.07
N LYS A 140 8.40 23.64 4.77
CA LYS A 140 8.62 22.61 3.73
C LYS A 140 9.90 21.82 4.01
N LYS A 141 11.00 22.50 4.32
CA LYS A 141 12.28 21.85 4.65
C LYS A 141 12.16 20.91 5.85
N PHE A 142 11.46 21.36 6.92
CA PHE A 142 11.24 20.53 8.10
C PHE A 142 10.42 19.27 7.77
N ILE A 143 9.39 19.40 6.94
CA ILE A 143 8.55 18.26 6.48
C ILE A 143 9.40 17.26 5.68
N GLU A 144 10.23 17.72 4.74
CA GLU A 144 11.12 16.87 3.95
C GLU A 144 12.11 16.09 4.85
N GLU A 145 12.73 16.78 5.82
CA GLU A 145 13.63 16.15 6.81
C GLU A 145 12.88 15.14 7.70
N LEU A 146 11.65 15.47 8.10
CA LEU A 146 10.78 14.60 8.88
C LEU A 146 10.49 13.30 8.13
N PHE A 147 10.11 13.37 6.86
CA PHE A 147 9.81 12.21 6.02
C PHE A 147 11.02 11.27 5.89
N VAL A 148 12.20 11.82 5.60
CA VAL A 148 13.45 11.05 5.54
C VAL A 148 13.78 10.40 6.90
N SER A 149 13.53 11.13 8.00
CA SER A 149 13.76 10.60 9.35
C SER A 149 12.84 9.43 9.68
N TYR A 150 11.56 9.49 9.29
CA TYR A 150 10.62 8.38 9.46
C TYR A 150 11.02 7.16 8.61
N MET A 151 11.47 7.36 7.37
CA MET A 151 11.97 6.28 6.53
C MET A 151 13.18 5.59 7.15
N LYS A 152 14.14 6.36 7.67
CA LYS A 152 15.32 5.82 8.37
C LYS A 152 14.96 5.11 9.68
N LEU A 153 14.03 5.68 10.46
CA LEU A 153 13.56 5.11 11.73
C LEU A 153 12.87 3.76 11.51
N THR A 154 11.96 3.69 10.56
CA THR A 154 11.20 2.48 10.24
C THR A 154 12.02 1.46 9.46
N GLY A 155 13.03 1.94 8.72
CA GLY A 155 13.79 1.15 7.76
C GLY A 155 12.92 0.68 6.60
N ALA A 156 11.80 1.35 6.34
CA ALA A 156 11.03 1.21 5.11
C ALA A 156 11.85 1.68 3.90
N ASN A 157 11.49 1.24 2.72
CA ASN A 157 12.15 1.61 1.48
C ASN A 157 11.18 2.10 0.40
N VAL A 158 9.89 2.17 0.70
CA VAL A 158 8.86 2.84 -0.12
C VAL A 158 8.11 3.84 0.76
N PHE A 159 7.98 5.09 0.30
CA PHE A 159 7.30 6.14 1.04
C PHE A 159 5.95 6.47 0.40
N HIS A 160 4.87 6.27 1.15
CA HIS A 160 3.50 6.52 0.71
C HIS A 160 2.97 7.80 1.34
N ILE A 161 2.60 8.77 0.48
CA ILE A 161 1.96 10.03 0.89
C ILE A 161 1.12 10.57 -0.27
N SER A 162 0.15 11.45 0.00
CA SER A 162 -0.67 12.06 -1.05
C SER A 162 0.16 12.92 -2.02
N LEU A 163 -0.38 13.07 -3.23
CA LEU A 163 0.27 13.78 -4.33
C LEU A 163 0.65 15.22 -3.97
N ASP A 164 -0.15 15.87 -3.13
CA ASP A 164 0.02 17.28 -2.76
C ASP A 164 1.34 17.58 -2.03
N TYR A 165 1.95 16.58 -1.41
CA TYR A 165 3.23 16.73 -0.71
C TYR A 165 4.45 16.49 -1.61
N TRP A 166 4.27 15.86 -2.78
CA TRP A 166 5.37 15.58 -3.67
C TRP A 166 5.86 16.83 -4.43
N SER A 167 7.16 16.99 -4.50
CA SER A 167 7.85 18.01 -5.28
C SER A 167 9.13 17.41 -5.88
N ASP A 168 9.67 18.06 -6.93
CA ASP A 168 10.92 17.62 -7.56
C ASP A 168 12.05 17.49 -6.52
N ASN A 169 12.12 18.41 -5.55
CA ASN A 169 13.11 18.35 -4.47
C ASN A 169 12.93 17.14 -3.57
N LEU A 170 11.69 16.86 -3.12
CA LEU A 170 11.42 15.70 -2.26
C LEU A 170 11.67 14.39 -3.01
N ILE A 171 11.27 14.28 -4.28
CA ILE A 171 11.56 13.10 -5.12
C ILE A 171 13.07 12.88 -5.20
N THR A 172 13.84 13.94 -5.47
CA THR A 172 15.32 13.86 -5.53
C THR A 172 15.89 13.36 -4.20
N ILE A 173 15.45 13.94 -3.07
CA ILE A 173 15.90 13.53 -1.74
C ILE A 173 15.58 12.06 -1.46
N MET A 174 14.37 11.59 -1.81
CA MET A 174 13.98 10.20 -1.61
C MET A 174 14.85 9.25 -2.45
N HIS A 175 15.03 9.53 -3.73
CA HIS A 175 15.85 8.69 -4.62
C HIS A 175 17.35 8.69 -4.22
N GLU A 176 17.91 9.83 -3.80
CA GLU A 176 19.28 9.90 -3.28
C GLU A 176 19.50 9.06 -2.02
N ASN A 177 18.44 8.86 -1.22
CA ASN A 177 18.46 7.95 -0.06
C ASN A 177 18.07 6.51 -0.42
N ASN A 178 17.90 6.17 -1.70
CA ASN A 178 17.44 4.86 -2.21
C ASN A 178 16.04 4.47 -1.73
N PHE A 179 15.16 5.44 -1.52
CA PHE A 179 13.74 5.22 -1.24
C PHE A 179 12.92 5.34 -2.51
N LEU A 180 11.96 4.44 -2.70
CA LEU A 180 10.95 4.54 -3.73
C LEU A 180 9.81 5.46 -3.26
N THR A 181 9.14 6.05 -4.22
CA THR A 181 8.06 7.01 -4.01
C THR A 181 6.72 6.44 -4.43
N HIS A 182 5.71 6.63 -3.60
CA HIS A 182 4.36 6.15 -3.85
C HIS A 182 3.33 7.23 -3.53
N THR A 183 2.35 7.39 -4.41
CA THR A 183 1.22 8.30 -4.17
C THR A 183 -0.12 7.59 -4.35
N HIS A 184 -1.19 8.22 -3.86
CA HIS A 184 -2.54 7.74 -3.98
C HIS A 184 -3.42 8.76 -4.72
N LEU A 185 -4.07 8.34 -5.79
CA LEU A 185 -5.06 9.12 -6.55
C LEU A 185 -6.47 8.65 -6.20
N LYS A 186 -7.28 9.56 -5.69
CA LYS A 186 -8.66 9.29 -5.26
C LYS A 186 -9.68 9.40 -6.39
N ASP A 187 -9.30 9.99 -7.51
CA ASP A 187 -10.18 10.28 -8.64
C ASP A 187 -9.52 9.94 -9.98
N THR A 188 -10.27 10.13 -11.08
CA THR A 188 -9.78 9.91 -12.44
C THR A 188 -9.29 11.20 -13.10
N ASP A 189 -8.75 12.12 -12.33
CA ASP A 189 -8.18 13.37 -12.83
C ASP A 189 -6.89 13.09 -13.60
N LEU A 190 -6.93 13.32 -14.90
CA LEU A 190 -5.77 13.11 -15.77
C LEU A 190 -4.63 14.08 -15.47
N GLU A 191 -4.93 15.33 -15.05
CA GLU A 191 -3.90 16.31 -14.69
C GLU A 191 -3.08 15.81 -13.49
N LYS A 192 -3.75 15.18 -12.51
CA LYS A 192 -3.04 14.54 -11.38
C LYS A 192 -2.18 13.36 -11.83
N TYR A 193 -2.67 12.56 -12.75
CA TYR A 193 -1.88 11.45 -13.29
C TYR A 193 -0.70 11.96 -14.12
N GLU A 194 -0.87 13.01 -14.95
CA GLU A 194 0.22 13.68 -15.65
C GLU A 194 1.26 14.22 -14.67
N ARG A 195 0.82 14.78 -13.53
CA ARG A 195 1.73 15.23 -12.48
C ARG A 195 2.52 14.06 -11.85
N VAL A 196 1.92 12.89 -11.68
CA VAL A 196 2.63 11.66 -11.24
C VAL A 196 3.74 11.30 -12.23
N LEU A 197 3.47 11.38 -13.54
CA LEU A 197 4.45 11.10 -14.59
C LEU A 197 5.59 12.13 -14.63
N GLU A 198 5.27 13.42 -14.54
CA GLU A 198 6.24 14.53 -14.51
C GLU A 198 7.20 14.38 -13.32
N LEU A 199 6.68 14.13 -12.14
CA LEU A 199 7.45 13.92 -10.92
C LEU A 199 8.23 12.60 -10.92
N LYS A 200 7.96 11.69 -11.86
CA LYS A 200 8.58 10.35 -11.94
C LYS A 200 8.37 9.53 -10.67
N ILE A 201 7.17 9.61 -10.10
CA ILE A 201 6.77 8.77 -8.96
C ILE A 201 6.79 7.31 -9.38
N ASP A 202 7.35 6.44 -8.54
CA ASP A 202 7.60 5.04 -8.90
C ASP A 202 6.35 4.17 -8.90
N GLN A 203 5.41 4.45 -8.01
CA GLN A 203 4.18 3.66 -7.80
C GLN A 203 2.99 4.58 -7.54
N CYS A 204 1.81 4.16 -7.97
CA CYS A 204 0.57 4.90 -7.77
C CYS A 204 -0.59 3.96 -7.45
N THR A 205 -1.19 4.14 -6.29
CA THR A 205 -2.47 3.51 -5.94
C THR A 205 -3.62 4.42 -6.36
N PHE A 206 -4.72 3.87 -6.84
CA PHE A 206 -5.88 4.65 -7.28
C PHE A 206 -7.21 3.97 -6.89
N ASP A 207 -8.21 4.79 -6.54
CA ASP A 207 -9.54 4.31 -6.12
C ASP A 207 -10.42 3.92 -7.31
N ASP A 208 -10.33 4.68 -8.41
CA ASP A 208 -11.19 4.50 -9.56
C ASP A 208 -10.47 3.82 -10.73
N ILE A 209 -10.79 2.53 -10.93
CA ILE A 209 -10.23 1.69 -11.99
C ILE A 209 -10.51 2.24 -13.41
N THR A 210 -11.47 3.16 -13.58
CA THR A 210 -11.76 3.74 -14.90
C THR A 210 -10.63 4.65 -15.40
N LEU A 211 -9.71 5.07 -14.52
CA LEU A 211 -8.48 5.77 -14.91
C LEU A 211 -7.69 4.97 -15.96
N LEU A 212 -7.61 3.64 -15.82
CA LEU A 212 -6.88 2.78 -16.75
C LEU A 212 -7.39 2.82 -18.19
N LYS A 213 -8.64 3.27 -18.41
CA LYS A 213 -9.20 3.45 -19.76
C LYS A 213 -8.82 4.77 -20.41
N LYS A 214 -8.27 5.71 -19.62
CA LYS A 214 -7.95 7.07 -20.04
C LYS A 214 -6.45 7.26 -20.32
N ILE A 215 -5.63 6.33 -19.83
CA ILE A 215 -4.17 6.32 -19.93
C ILE A 215 -3.69 5.08 -20.71
#